data_96448a15db01068b1b30b4486d59fb2b
#
_entry.id   96448a15db01068b1b30b4486d59fb2b
#
_cell.length_a   1.000
_cell.length_b   1.000
_cell.length_c   1.000
_cell.angle_alpha   90.00
_cell.angle_beta   90.00
_cell.angle_gamma   90.00
#
_symmetry.space_group_name_H-M   'P 1'
#
loop_
_entity.id
_entity.type
_entity.pdbx_description
1 polymer ?
#
loop_
_entity_poly.entity_id
_entity_poly.type
_entity_poly.pdbx_seq_one_letter_code
_entity_poly.pdbx_strand_id
1 'polypeptide(L)'
;DARLSSFLSADKNADDSDRDAFLSGQMIDLQGRLNVANLIDGNAISESGMAGFSRLFATLGLPSAELTTMAAQLLRASQNSNPPTNQGPTQPLTDGVPDPLMPERVSELLWLGLTPDSLNALSPHITLLPTRTPVNLNTASAEVIHAITPGLEMADAQKLVSARQRSPFSALTDAAQISAGRPGQFNESLHSVSSRFFEVRGSLRLDQTTLQERSLVQRDGQTVRTLWRHRGVIADSRGTAP
;
A
#
# COMPACT_ATOMS: atom_id res chain seq x y z
N ASP A 1 -14.71 -14.44 -12.05
CA ASP A 1 -14.20 -14.74 -13.40
C ASP A 1 -15.34 -14.66 -14.39
N ALA A 2 -15.21 -13.83 -15.42
CA ALA A 2 -16.15 -13.75 -16.53
C ALA A 2 -15.51 -14.36 -17.78
N ARG A 3 -16.28 -15.04 -18.60
CA ARG A 3 -15.78 -15.53 -19.89
C ARG A 3 -15.50 -14.35 -20.81
N LEU A 4 -14.33 -14.33 -21.45
CA LEU A 4 -13.93 -13.25 -22.35
C LEU A 4 -14.89 -13.16 -23.56
N SER A 5 -15.45 -14.27 -24.00
CA SER A 5 -16.48 -14.31 -25.06
C SER A 5 -17.69 -13.43 -24.75
N SER A 6 -18.08 -13.27 -23.48
CA SER A 6 -19.20 -12.38 -23.11
C SER A 6 -18.87 -10.89 -23.29
N PHE A 7 -17.61 -10.51 -23.31
CA PHE A 7 -17.15 -9.14 -23.58
C PHE A 7 -16.87 -8.92 -25.08
N LEU A 8 -16.42 -9.95 -25.81
CA LEU A 8 -16.07 -9.86 -27.22
C LEU A 8 -17.29 -10.09 -28.13
N SER A 9 -18.38 -10.69 -27.63
CA SER A 9 -19.61 -10.87 -28.41
C SER A 9 -20.31 -9.57 -28.81
N ALA A 10 -19.84 -8.42 -28.28
CA ALA A 10 -20.22 -7.10 -28.78
C ALA A 10 -19.56 -6.75 -30.12
N ASP A 11 -18.50 -7.45 -30.52
CA ASP A 11 -17.77 -7.26 -31.79
C ASP A 11 -18.08 -8.46 -32.71
N LYS A 12 -18.94 -8.24 -33.71
CA LYS A 12 -19.51 -9.27 -34.58
C LYS A 12 -18.51 -10.00 -35.51
N ASN A 13 -17.22 -9.81 -35.33
CA ASN A 13 -16.13 -10.38 -36.16
C ASN A 13 -15.18 -11.30 -35.41
N ALA A 14 -15.47 -11.70 -34.15
CA ALA A 14 -14.64 -12.67 -33.44
C ALA A 14 -14.96 -14.08 -34.02
N ASP A 15 -14.00 -14.63 -34.75
CA ASP A 15 -13.99 -16.03 -35.15
C ASP A 15 -14.10 -16.88 -33.88
N ASP A 16 -15.09 -17.77 -33.83
CA ASP A 16 -15.46 -18.60 -32.69
C ASP A 16 -14.37 -19.68 -32.47
N SER A 17 -13.15 -19.26 -32.14
CA SER A 17 -12.13 -20.18 -31.73
C SER A 17 -12.49 -20.65 -30.31
N ASP A 18 -12.75 -21.92 -30.16
CA ASP A 18 -13.19 -22.70 -28.99
C ASP A 18 -12.18 -22.69 -27.81
N ARG A 19 -11.56 -21.51 -27.56
CA ARG A 19 -10.60 -21.32 -26.49
C ARG A 19 -11.30 -20.70 -25.29
N ASP A 20 -11.33 -21.44 -24.19
CA ASP A 20 -11.84 -20.94 -22.90
C ASP A 20 -10.91 -19.85 -22.34
N ALA A 21 -11.23 -18.60 -22.63
CA ALA A 21 -10.56 -17.44 -22.08
C ALA A 21 -11.38 -16.81 -20.95
N PHE A 22 -10.77 -16.65 -19.78
CA PHE A 22 -11.40 -16.04 -18.60
C PHE A 22 -10.66 -14.80 -18.17
N LEU A 23 -11.39 -13.72 -17.97
CA LEU A 23 -10.87 -12.45 -17.43
C LEU A 23 -11.40 -12.26 -16.01
N SER A 24 -10.50 -11.95 -15.09
CA SER A 24 -10.85 -11.48 -13.75
C SER A 24 -10.09 -10.21 -13.41
N GLY A 25 -10.69 -9.36 -12.58
CA GLY A 25 -10.09 -8.11 -12.15
C GLY A 25 -10.42 -7.79 -10.71
N GLN A 26 -9.48 -7.14 -10.02
CA GLN A 26 -9.65 -6.65 -8.67
C GLN A 26 -9.04 -5.25 -8.56
N MET A 27 -9.72 -4.36 -7.85
CA MET A 27 -9.20 -3.05 -7.47
C MET A 27 -9.02 -3.01 -5.96
N ILE A 28 -7.83 -2.66 -5.50
CA ILE A 28 -7.45 -2.59 -4.10
C ILE A 28 -7.09 -1.14 -3.77
N ASP A 29 -7.75 -0.58 -2.76
CA ASP A 29 -7.38 0.73 -2.23
C ASP A 29 -6.08 0.63 -1.44
N LEU A 30 -5.04 1.31 -1.90
CA LEU A 30 -3.75 1.30 -1.22
C LEU A 30 -3.68 2.30 -0.06
N GLN A 31 -4.56 3.30 0.00
CA GLN A 31 -4.61 4.22 1.13
C GLN A 31 -5.35 3.64 2.35
N GLY A 32 -5.94 2.45 2.22
CA GLY A 32 -6.36 1.64 3.38
C GLY A 32 -5.21 1.06 4.19
N ARG A 33 -3.94 1.38 3.83
CA ARG A 33 -2.72 0.89 4.47
C ARG A 33 -1.84 2.06 4.91
N LEU A 34 -0.95 1.83 5.88
CA LEU A 34 0.07 2.79 6.26
C LEU A 34 1.08 2.96 5.12
N ASN A 35 1.27 4.17 4.67
CA ASN A 35 2.22 4.47 3.62
C ASN A 35 3.63 4.66 4.21
N VAL A 36 4.59 3.85 3.77
CA VAL A 36 5.99 3.91 4.21
C VAL A 36 6.61 5.29 3.94
N ALA A 37 6.20 5.98 2.86
CA ALA A 37 6.65 7.34 2.58
C ALA A 37 6.28 8.34 3.69
N ASN A 38 5.28 8.03 4.55
CA ASN A 38 4.94 8.88 5.69
C ASN A 38 6.00 8.89 6.80
N LEU A 39 6.96 7.95 6.78
CA LEU A 39 8.10 7.95 7.72
C LEU A 39 9.05 9.12 7.51
N ILE A 40 9.04 9.73 6.31
CA ILE A 40 9.94 10.85 5.97
C ILE A 40 9.12 12.12 5.76
N ASP A 41 9.63 13.23 6.27
CA ASP A 41 9.09 14.57 6.09
C ASP A 41 10.23 15.52 5.69
N GLY A 42 10.29 15.87 4.41
CA GLY A 42 11.44 16.58 3.86
C GLY A 42 12.75 15.79 4.07
N ASN A 43 13.67 16.33 4.83
CA ASN A 43 14.97 15.72 5.12
C ASN A 43 15.06 15.12 6.53
N ALA A 44 13.94 14.84 7.19
CA ALA A 44 13.88 14.33 8.53
C ALA A 44 12.90 13.14 8.67
N ILE A 45 13.09 12.36 9.73
CA ILE A 45 12.13 11.34 10.11
C ILE A 45 10.87 12.03 10.69
N SER A 46 9.70 11.65 10.19
CA SER A 46 8.41 12.18 10.63
C SER A 46 8.02 11.61 11.99
N GLU A 47 7.79 12.44 12.99
CA GLU A 47 7.33 11.99 14.32
C GLU A 47 5.97 11.29 14.24
N SER A 48 5.01 11.83 13.50
CA SER A 48 3.67 11.25 13.35
C SER A 48 3.73 9.93 12.58
N GLY A 49 4.59 9.85 11.56
CA GLY A 49 4.85 8.62 10.81
C GLY A 49 5.44 7.55 11.72
N MET A 50 6.51 7.87 12.44
CA MET A 50 7.14 6.95 13.40
C MET A 50 6.17 6.48 14.48
N ALA A 51 5.36 7.38 15.03
CA ALA A 51 4.37 7.02 16.05
C ALA A 51 3.32 6.03 15.51
N GLY A 52 2.84 6.22 14.28
CA GLY A 52 1.90 5.31 13.63
C GLY A 52 2.52 3.93 13.38
N PHE A 53 3.71 3.89 12.78
CA PHE A 53 4.43 2.64 12.54
C PHE A 53 4.84 1.93 13.83
N SER A 54 5.25 2.66 14.88
CA SER A 54 5.58 2.06 16.18
C SER A 54 4.39 1.34 16.80
N ARG A 55 3.19 1.93 16.73
CA ARG A 55 1.96 1.27 17.20
C ARG A 55 1.63 0.05 16.35
N LEU A 56 1.81 0.11 15.02
CA LEU A 56 1.61 -1.05 14.15
C LEU A 56 2.57 -2.19 14.50
N PHE A 57 3.87 -1.89 14.66
CA PHE A 57 4.87 -2.88 15.06
C PHE A 57 4.52 -3.52 16.42
N ALA A 58 4.13 -2.71 17.41
CA ALA A 58 3.70 -3.21 18.70
C ALA A 58 2.44 -4.11 18.60
N THR A 59 1.46 -3.72 17.79
CA THR A 59 0.24 -4.49 17.56
C THR A 59 0.52 -5.84 16.91
N LEU A 60 1.51 -5.90 16.02
CA LEU A 60 1.92 -7.13 15.31
C LEU A 60 3.01 -7.91 16.06
N GLY A 61 3.50 -7.42 17.21
CA GLY A 61 4.55 -8.07 18.00
C GLY A 61 5.93 -8.04 17.32
N LEU A 62 6.21 -7.03 16.49
CA LEU A 62 7.45 -6.92 15.72
C LEU A 62 8.54 -6.13 16.47
N PRO A 63 9.84 -6.42 16.20
CA PRO A 63 10.94 -5.74 16.85
C PRO A 63 10.99 -4.25 16.48
N SER A 64 10.94 -3.35 17.46
CA SER A 64 11.04 -1.90 17.24
C SER A 64 12.39 -1.46 16.64
N ALA A 65 13.46 -2.24 16.86
CA ALA A 65 14.78 -1.99 16.27
C ALA A 65 14.75 -2.05 14.73
N GLU A 66 13.96 -2.96 14.15
CA GLU A 66 13.81 -3.05 12.70
C GLU A 66 13.14 -1.80 12.13
N LEU A 67 12.12 -1.25 12.80
CA LEU A 67 11.49 0.00 12.41
C LEU A 67 12.49 1.17 12.41
N THR A 68 13.27 1.27 13.50
CA THR A 68 14.29 2.34 13.63
C THR A 68 15.33 2.25 12.52
N THR A 69 15.82 1.04 12.23
CA THR A 69 16.77 0.78 11.15
C THR A 69 16.17 1.12 9.79
N MET A 70 14.96 0.63 9.50
CA MET A 70 14.26 0.88 8.26
C MET A 70 14.04 2.39 8.03
N ALA A 71 13.60 3.13 9.04
CA ALA A 71 13.36 4.56 8.92
C ALA A 71 14.65 5.34 8.67
N ALA A 72 15.75 4.98 9.36
CA ALA A 72 17.06 5.60 9.15
C ALA A 72 17.60 5.33 7.74
N GLN A 73 17.51 4.08 7.26
CA GLN A 73 17.96 3.72 5.92
C GLN A 73 17.09 4.36 4.83
N LEU A 74 15.77 4.45 5.05
CA LEU A 74 14.85 5.13 4.14
C LEU A 74 15.18 6.63 4.03
N LEU A 75 15.51 7.29 5.14
CA LEU A 75 15.94 8.69 5.14
C LEU A 75 17.22 8.87 4.32
N ARG A 76 18.22 7.99 4.52
CA ARG A 76 19.47 8.02 3.73
C ARG A 76 19.19 7.83 2.24
N ALA A 77 18.37 6.84 1.87
CA ALA A 77 17.96 6.59 0.48
C ALA A 77 17.26 7.81 -0.14
N SER A 78 16.39 8.48 0.62
CA SER A 78 15.69 9.69 0.19
C SER A 78 16.64 10.87 -0.07
N GLN A 79 17.62 11.07 0.81
CA GLN A 79 18.62 12.13 0.66
C GLN A 79 19.53 11.92 -0.56
N ASN A 80 19.87 10.67 -0.86
CA ASN A 80 20.67 10.32 -2.05
C ASN A 80 19.91 10.52 -3.34
N SER A 81 18.60 10.29 -3.32
CA SER A 81 17.74 10.47 -4.51
C SER A 81 17.45 11.93 -4.83
N ASN A 82 17.54 12.83 -3.83
CA ASN A 82 17.35 14.27 -3.95
C ASN A 82 18.46 15.03 -3.20
N PRO A 83 19.69 15.08 -3.75
CA PRO A 83 20.76 15.81 -3.10
C PRO A 83 20.38 17.30 -2.97
N PRO A 84 20.60 17.93 -1.81
CA PRO A 84 20.33 19.34 -1.64
C PRO A 84 21.16 20.16 -2.64
N THR A 85 20.51 21.06 -3.36
CA THR A 85 21.01 21.83 -4.51
C THR A 85 22.24 22.69 -4.25
N ASN A 86 22.72 22.78 -2.99
CA ASN A 86 23.84 23.63 -2.57
C ASN A 86 25.05 22.88 -1.97
N GLN A 87 25.08 21.55 -2.01
CA GLN A 87 26.26 20.80 -1.63
C GLN A 87 26.93 20.28 -2.89
N GLY A 88 28.19 20.67 -3.13
CA GLY A 88 29.06 20.06 -4.14
C GLY A 88 29.13 18.54 -3.91
N PRO A 89 29.79 17.78 -4.81
CA PRO A 89 29.75 16.31 -4.75
C PRO A 89 30.04 15.85 -3.32
N THR A 90 29.02 15.36 -2.66
CA THR A 90 29.10 14.82 -1.30
C THR A 90 30.04 13.64 -1.36
N GLN A 91 31.19 13.77 -0.68
CA GLN A 91 32.05 12.62 -0.45
C GLN A 91 31.21 11.51 0.18
N PRO A 92 31.40 10.24 -0.24
CA PRO A 92 30.73 9.12 0.41
C PRO A 92 30.99 9.23 1.92
N LEU A 93 29.92 9.42 2.70
CA LEU A 93 30.05 9.45 4.14
C LEU A 93 30.39 8.04 4.59
N THR A 94 31.69 7.84 4.90
CA THR A 94 32.23 6.87 5.83
C THR A 94 31.87 5.40 5.67
N ASP A 95 32.92 4.58 5.69
CA ASP A 95 32.97 3.13 5.94
C ASP A 95 32.71 2.15 4.80
N GLY A 96 32.71 2.56 3.54
CA GLY A 96 32.68 1.61 2.41
C GLY A 96 31.38 0.83 2.24
N VAL A 97 30.34 1.15 3.02
CA VAL A 97 29.00 0.58 2.83
C VAL A 97 28.26 1.42 1.79
N PRO A 98 27.82 0.82 0.67
CA PRO A 98 27.03 1.53 -0.32
C PRO A 98 25.76 2.10 0.31
N ASP A 99 25.41 3.33 -0.06
CA ASP A 99 24.15 3.93 0.38
C ASP A 99 22.95 3.15 -0.17
N PRO A 100 21.89 2.97 0.62
CA PRO A 100 20.73 2.25 0.16
C PRO A 100 20.02 2.98 -0.99
N LEU A 101 19.48 2.21 -1.93
CA LEU A 101 18.61 2.74 -2.97
C LEU A 101 17.22 3.02 -2.42
N MET A 102 16.53 4.02 -2.99
CA MET A 102 15.14 4.29 -2.65
C MET A 102 14.27 3.12 -3.12
N PRO A 103 13.50 2.47 -2.22
CA PRO A 103 12.65 1.36 -2.61
C PRO A 103 11.47 1.87 -3.46
N GLU A 104 11.10 1.07 -4.44
CA GLU A 104 9.91 1.29 -5.28
C GLU A 104 8.75 0.35 -4.90
N ARG A 105 9.05 -0.71 -4.16
CA ARG A 105 8.10 -1.76 -3.76
C ARG A 105 8.25 -2.13 -2.30
N VAL A 106 7.15 -2.58 -1.71
CA VAL A 106 7.14 -3.07 -0.32
C VAL A 106 8.13 -4.22 -0.10
N SER A 107 8.33 -5.11 -1.10
CA SER A 107 9.30 -6.21 -1.00
C SER A 107 10.76 -5.74 -0.86
N GLU A 108 11.07 -4.56 -1.32
CA GLU A 108 12.43 -3.98 -1.28
C GLU A 108 12.78 -3.38 0.08
N LEU A 109 11.81 -3.30 0.99
CA LEU A 109 12.07 -2.90 2.39
C LEU A 109 12.99 -3.87 3.13
N LEU A 110 13.18 -5.09 2.60
CA LEU A 110 14.24 -6.01 3.07
C LEU A 110 15.64 -5.37 3.02
N TRP A 111 15.89 -4.54 2.00
CA TRP A 111 17.18 -3.85 1.86
C TRP A 111 17.39 -2.77 2.92
N LEU A 112 16.30 -2.32 3.55
CA LEU A 112 16.33 -1.29 4.58
C LEU A 112 16.36 -1.89 6.00
N GLY A 113 16.55 -3.22 6.12
CA GLY A 113 16.77 -3.89 7.39
C GLY A 113 15.55 -4.58 8.01
N LEU A 114 14.45 -4.75 7.25
CA LEU A 114 13.37 -5.64 7.68
C LEU A 114 13.76 -7.11 7.47
N THR A 115 13.36 -7.96 8.40
CA THR A 115 13.42 -9.41 8.19
C THR A 115 12.28 -9.88 7.29
N PRO A 116 12.43 -11.03 6.60
CA PRO A 116 11.33 -11.62 5.80
C PRO A 116 10.05 -11.85 6.60
N ASP A 117 10.17 -12.27 7.86
CA ASP A 117 9.02 -12.53 8.73
C ASP A 117 8.30 -11.23 9.08
N SER A 118 9.03 -10.17 9.45
CA SER A 118 8.46 -8.85 9.70
C SER A 118 7.82 -8.26 8.44
N LEU A 119 8.44 -8.42 7.28
CA LEU A 119 7.87 -7.97 6.02
C LEU A 119 6.57 -8.70 5.68
N ASN A 120 6.52 -10.02 5.88
CA ASN A 120 5.31 -10.81 5.66
C ASN A 120 4.17 -10.36 6.58
N ALA A 121 4.44 -10.14 7.86
CA ALA A 121 3.46 -9.66 8.83
C ALA A 121 2.97 -8.23 8.49
N LEU A 122 3.86 -7.35 8.02
CA LEU A 122 3.55 -5.96 7.68
C LEU A 122 2.83 -5.82 6.33
N SER A 123 3.11 -6.69 5.35
CA SER A 123 2.63 -6.56 3.96
C SER A 123 1.13 -6.32 3.80
N PRO A 124 0.21 -6.91 4.60
CA PRO A 124 -1.21 -6.60 4.52
C PRO A 124 -1.55 -5.16 4.97
N HIS A 125 -0.73 -4.55 5.80
CA HIS A 125 -1.01 -3.32 6.53
C HIS A 125 -0.25 -2.10 6.01
N ILE A 126 0.75 -2.30 5.15
CA ILE A 126 1.60 -1.22 4.62
C ILE A 126 1.53 -1.10 3.11
N THR A 127 1.87 0.07 2.60
CA THR A 127 2.03 0.36 1.18
C THR A 127 3.22 1.29 0.97
N LEU A 128 3.72 1.37 -0.24
CA LEU A 128 4.71 2.35 -0.65
C LEU A 128 4.15 3.15 -1.83
N LEU A 129 3.85 4.42 -1.58
CA LEU A 129 3.29 5.35 -2.55
C LEU A 129 4.27 6.50 -2.81
N PRO A 130 4.21 7.14 -3.99
CA PRO A 130 5.20 8.16 -4.39
C PRO A 130 5.14 9.44 -3.55
N THR A 131 4.05 9.66 -2.83
CA THR A 131 3.86 10.84 -1.97
C THR A 131 3.26 10.42 -0.64
N ARG A 132 3.42 11.25 0.39
CA ARG A 132 2.73 11.07 1.67
C ARG A 132 1.21 11.07 1.48
N THR A 133 0.52 10.19 2.19
CA THR A 133 -0.94 10.03 2.08
C THR A 133 -1.57 9.78 3.44
N PRO A 134 -2.75 10.35 3.73
CA PRO A 134 -3.56 9.94 4.87
C PRO A 134 -4.14 8.54 4.65
N VAL A 135 -4.53 7.89 5.74
CA VAL A 135 -5.18 6.57 5.73
C VAL A 135 -6.68 6.72 5.50
N ASN A 136 -7.21 5.97 4.54
CA ASN A 136 -8.66 5.93 4.28
C ASN A 136 -9.36 5.02 5.30
N LEU A 137 -10.16 5.62 6.17
CA LEU A 137 -10.91 4.90 7.20
C LEU A 137 -11.97 3.95 6.63
N ASN A 138 -12.44 4.17 5.39
CA ASN A 138 -13.42 3.31 4.75
C ASN A 138 -12.84 1.97 4.26
N THR A 139 -11.51 1.85 4.14
CA THR A 139 -10.87 0.66 3.57
C THR A 139 -9.77 0.08 4.46
N ALA A 140 -9.26 0.84 5.44
CA ALA A 140 -8.19 0.41 6.33
C ALA A 140 -8.63 -0.72 7.28
N SER A 141 -7.74 -1.64 7.64
CA SER A 141 -7.98 -2.65 8.66
C SER A 141 -8.06 -2.03 10.07
N ALA A 142 -8.60 -2.75 11.04
CA ALA A 142 -8.69 -2.26 12.41
C ALA A 142 -7.29 -1.96 13.00
N GLU A 143 -6.30 -2.80 12.69
CA GLU A 143 -4.91 -2.63 13.10
C GLU A 143 -4.32 -1.33 12.54
N VAL A 144 -4.59 -1.02 11.28
CA VAL A 144 -4.13 0.23 10.64
C VAL A 144 -4.82 1.44 11.24
N ILE A 145 -6.14 1.38 11.47
CA ILE A 145 -6.91 2.48 12.10
C ILE A 145 -6.40 2.73 13.52
N HIS A 146 -6.21 1.67 14.32
CA HIS A 146 -5.64 1.75 15.67
C HIS A 146 -4.23 2.35 15.64
N ALA A 147 -3.39 1.90 14.72
CA ALA A 147 -2.01 2.34 14.60
C ALA A 147 -1.90 3.83 14.25
N ILE A 148 -2.70 4.32 13.29
CA ILE A 148 -2.59 5.72 12.83
C ILE A 148 -3.30 6.71 13.76
N THR A 149 -4.26 6.25 14.56
CA THR A 149 -5.09 7.14 15.40
C THR A 149 -4.58 7.14 16.85
N PRO A 150 -3.95 8.23 17.34
CA PRO A 150 -3.43 8.29 18.70
C PRO A 150 -4.54 8.12 19.75
N GLY A 151 -4.32 7.23 20.71
CA GLY A 151 -5.25 7.01 21.82
C GLY A 151 -6.57 6.33 21.45
N LEU A 152 -6.70 5.79 20.24
CA LEU A 152 -7.83 4.95 19.85
C LEU A 152 -7.54 3.50 20.27
N GLU A 153 -8.44 2.90 21.00
CA GLU A 153 -8.33 1.48 21.39
C GLU A 153 -8.68 0.56 20.20
N MET A 154 -8.12 -0.67 20.22
CA MET A 154 -8.40 -1.66 19.16
C MET A 154 -9.91 -1.98 19.05
N ALA A 155 -10.60 -2.03 20.17
CA ALA A 155 -12.06 -2.27 20.19
C ALA A 155 -12.84 -1.16 19.46
N ASP A 156 -12.40 0.09 19.58
CA ASP A 156 -13.05 1.21 18.87
C ASP A 156 -12.69 1.21 17.38
N ALA A 157 -11.46 0.83 17.02
CA ALA A 157 -11.10 0.61 15.62
C ALA A 157 -11.97 -0.49 14.97
N GLN A 158 -12.23 -1.59 15.67
CA GLN A 158 -13.15 -2.65 15.22
C GLN A 158 -14.60 -2.18 15.07
N LYS A 159 -15.08 -1.30 15.98
CA LYS A 159 -16.40 -0.66 15.84
C LYS A 159 -16.49 0.19 14.58
N LEU A 160 -15.44 0.97 14.26
CA LEU A 160 -15.37 1.75 13.04
C LEU A 160 -15.44 0.87 11.79
N VAL A 161 -14.67 -0.24 11.75
CA VAL A 161 -14.74 -1.22 10.66
C VAL A 161 -16.14 -1.80 10.50
N SER A 162 -16.80 -2.17 11.60
CA SER A 162 -18.16 -2.72 11.57
C SER A 162 -19.20 -1.68 11.16
N ALA A 163 -19.00 -0.41 11.53
CA ALA A 163 -19.91 0.67 11.19
C ALA A 163 -19.88 1.01 9.71
N ARG A 164 -18.67 1.13 9.11
CA ARG A 164 -18.53 1.44 7.68
C ARG A 164 -19.07 0.36 6.76
N GLN A 165 -19.13 -0.90 7.22
CA GLN A 165 -19.74 -2.00 6.44
C GLN A 165 -21.24 -1.78 6.22
N ARG A 166 -21.91 -1.07 7.15
CA ARG A 166 -23.33 -0.70 7.05
C ARG A 166 -23.53 0.60 6.26
N SER A 167 -22.67 1.58 6.51
CA SER A 167 -22.67 2.88 5.84
C SER A 167 -21.26 3.43 5.80
N PRO A 168 -20.66 3.59 4.60
CA PRO A 168 -19.36 4.23 4.46
C PRO A 168 -19.36 5.65 5.04
N PHE A 169 -18.25 6.06 5.63
CA PHE A 169 -18.08 7.42 6.15
C PHE A 169 -18.04 8.44 5.02
N SER A 170 -18.79 9.50 5.14
CA SER A 170 -18.77 10.64 4.21
C SER A 170 -17.81 11.73 4.67
N ALA A 171 -17.57 11.82 5.98
CA ALA A 171 -16.65 12.77 6.60
C ALA A 171 -15.92 12.13 7.80
N LEU A 172 -14.81 12.73 8.24
CA LEU A 172 -14.07 12.27 9.43
C LEU A 172 -14.89 12.41 10.72
N THR A 173 -15.84 13.34 10.74
CA THR A 173 -16.80 13.53 11.85
C THR A 173 -17.67 12.30 12.09
N ASP A 174 -17.99 11.53 11.05
CA ASP A 174 -18.79 10.32 11.19
C ASP A 174 -18.04 9.25 12.02
N ALA A 175 -16.74 9.09 11.76
CA ALA A 175 -15.88 8.22 12.53
C ALA A 175 -15.73 8.69 13.98
N ALA A 176 -15.60 10.00 14.21
CA ALA A 176 -15.48 10.57 15.54
C ALA A 176 -16.74 10.32 16.40
N GLN A 177 -17.92 10.39 15.80
CA GLN A 177 -19.18 10.10 16.51
C GLN A 177 -19.30 8.64 16.96
N ILE A 178 -18.79 7.70 16.14
CA ILE A 178 -18.89 6.26 16.44
C ILE A 178 -17.90 5.83 17.53
N SER A 179 -16.69 6.37 17.51
CA SER A 179 -15.64 6.02 18.46
C SER A 179 -15.80 6.72 19.81
N ALA A 180 -16.80 7.60 19.98
CA ALA A 180 -16.88 8.53 21.10
C ALA A 180 -15.55 9.28 21.34
N GLY A 181 -14.83 9.55 20.23
CA GLY A 181 -13.47 10.05 20.22
C GLY A 181 -13.31 11.44 20.79
N ARG A 182 -12.09 11.76 21.18
CA ARG A 182 -11.73 13.09 21.64
C ARG A 182 -11.81 14.09 20.47
N PRO A 183 -12.19 15.36 20.69
CA PRO A 183 -12.13 16.39 19.66
C PRO A 183 -10.74 16.42 19.00
N GLY A 184 -10.69 16.41 17.66
CA GLY A 184 -9.44 16.43 16.90
C GLY A 184 -8.69 15.09 16.79
N GLN A 185 -9.21 13.99 17.33
CA GLN A 185 -8.61 12.66 17.22
C GLN A 185 -8.48 12.20 15.76
N PHE A 186 -9.47 12.52 14.93
CA PHE A 186 -9.42 12.30 13.49
C PHE A 186 -9.14 13.66 12.79
N ASN A 187 -8.06 13.69 12.02
CA ASN A 187 -7.63 14.89 11.30
C ASN A 187 -7.16 14.52 9.88
N GLU A 188 -7.23 15.46 8.95
CA GLU A 188 -6.95 15.25 7.53
C GLU A 188 -5.47 14.98 7.22
N SER A 189 -4.55 15.28 8.13
CA SER A 189 -3.13 14.96 7.94
C SER A 189 -2.84 13.46 8.07
N LEU A 190 -3.63 12.75 8.88
CA LEU A 190 -3.46 11.32 9.15
C LEU A 190 -4.59 10.47 8.54
N HIS A 191 -5.79 11.03 8.39
CA HIS A 191 -6.99 10.29 8.04
C HIS A 191 -7.71 10.88 6.83
N SER A 192 -8.37 10.03 6.06
CA SER A 192 -9.26 10.39 4.96
C SER A 192 -10.46 9.45 4.94
N VAL A 193 -11.48 9.80 4.18
CA VAL A 193 -12.62 8.93 3.83
C VAL A 193 -12.64 8.58 2.34
N SER A 194 -11.64 9.04 1.59
CA SER A 194 -11.49 8.80 0.16
C SER A 194 -10.05 8.51 -0.21
N SER A 195 -9.83 7.97 -1.41
CA SER A 195 -8.51 7.55 -1.89
C SER A 195 -8.23 8.01 -3.30
N ARG A 196 -6.94 8.17 -3.59
CA ARG A 196 -6.40 8.52 -4.90
C ARG A 196 -5.54 7.41 -5.50
N PHE A 197 -5.02 6.48 -4.70
CA PHE A 197 -4.10 5.44 -5.13
C PHE A 197 -4.70 4.06 -5.02
N PHE A 198 -4.73 3.34 -6.14
CA PHE A 198 -5.31 2.00 -6.21
C PHE A 198 -4.37 1.05 -6.94
N GLU A 199 -4.33 -0.19 -6.49
CA GLU A 199 -3.73 -1.28 -7.25
C GLU A 199 -4.82 -1.97 -8.05
N VAL A 200 -4.64 -2.02 -9.35
CA VAL A 200 -5.50 -2.79 -10.27
C VAL A 200 -4.78 -4.09 -10.60
N ARG A 201 -5.42 -5.20 -10.32
CA ARG A 201 -4.95 -6.55 -10.66
C ARG A 201 -5.87 -7.11 -11.73
N GLY A 202 -5.31 -7.50 -12.86
CA GLY A 202 -5.99 -8.24 -13.91
C GLY A 202 -5.39 -9.64 -14.04
N SER A 203 -6.23 -10.63 -14.31
CA SER A 203 -5.80 -11.98 -14.63
C SER A 203 -6.55 -12.46 -15.86
N LEU A 204 -5.80 -12.82 -16.90
CA LEU A 204 -6.31 -13.44 -18.11
C LEU A 204 -5.84 -14.90 -18.12
N ARG A 205 -6.77 -15.83 -18.05
CA ARG A 205 -6.50 -17.25 -18.22
C ARG A 205 -6.89 -17.67 -19.63
N LEU A 206 -5.95 -18.27 -20.33
CA LEU A 206 -6.14 -18.89 -21.62
C LEU A 206 -5.62 -20.33 -21.53
N ASP A 207 -6.51 -21.29 -21.63
CA ASP A 207 -6.22 -22.71 -21.41
C ASP A 207 -5.51 -22.95 -20.06
N GLN A 208 -4.24 -23.39 -20.08
CA GLN A 208 -3.39 -23.64 -18.90
C GLN A 208 -2.44 -22.48 -18.58
N THR A 209 -2.52 -21.39 -19.31
CA THR A 209 -1.66 -20.23 -19.11
C THR A 209 -2.43 -19.10 -18.46
N THR A 210 -1.92 -18.57 -17.36
CA THR A 210 -2.50 -17.40 -16.70
C THR A 210 -1.52 -16.23 -16.79
N LEU A 211 -1.96 -15.16 -17.46
CA LEU A 211 -1.27 -13.88 -17.48
C LEU A 211 -1.83 -13.01 -16.36
N GLN A 212 -0.98 -12.51 -15.49
CA GLN A 212 -1.34 -11.55 -14.46
C GLN A 212 -0.73 -10.18 -14.74
N GLU A 213 -1.53 -9.17 -14.58
CA GLU A 213 -1.08 -7.78 -14.63
C GLU A 213 -1.44 -7.07 -13.33
N ARG A 214 -0.49 -6.30 -12.80
CA ARG A 214 -0.68 -5.43 -11.64
C ARG A 214 -0.26 -4.01 -12.03
N SER A 215 -1.10 -3.05 -11.74
CA SER A 215 -0.83 -1.65 -12.03
C SER A 215 -1.13 -0.79 -10.82
N LEU A 216 -0.23 0.14 -10.50
CA LEU A 216 -0.54 1.24 -9.58
C LEU A 216 -1.14 2.37 -10.39
N VAL A 217 -2.34 2.78 -10.00
CA VAL A 217 -3.03 3.91 -10.61
C VAL A 217 -3.27 5.01 -9.60
N GLN A 218 -3.15 6.25 -10.06
CA GLN A 218 -3.50 7.44 -9.31
C GLN A 218 -4.72 8.10 -9.96
N ARG A 219 -5.72 8.40 -9.15
CA ARG A 219 -6.91 9.14 -9.56
C ARG A 219 -6.85 10.58 -9.06
N ASP A 220 -6.95 11.53 -9.98
CA ASP A 220 -7.05 12.96 -9.70
C ASP A 220 -8.36 13.48 -10.33
N GLY A 221 -9.39 13.58 -9.50
CA GLY A 221 -10.75 13.87 -9.97
C GLY A 221 -11.29 12.77 -10.89
N GLN A 222 -11.49 13.10 -12.16
CA GLN A 222 -11.94 12.17 -13.21
C GLN A 222 -10.78 11.61 -14.04
N THR A 223 -9.55 12.07 -13.81
CA THR A 223 -8.36 11.61 -14.54
C THR A 223 -7.70 10.47 -13.79
N VAL A 224 -7.34 9.42 -14.51
CA VAL A 224 -6.59 8.27 -13.99
C VAL A 224 -5.26 8.17 -14.70
N ARG A 225 -4.16 8.12 -13.93
CA ARG A 225 -2.80 7.89 -14.44
C ARG A 225 -2.27 6.56 -13.93
N THR A 226 -1.69 5.77 -14.83
CA THR A 226 -0.89 4.60 -14.43
C THR A 226 0.51 5.07 -14.08
N LEU A 227 0.94 4.80 -12.84
CA LEU A 227 2.27 5.15 -12.34
C LEU A 227 3.29 4.07 -12.68
N TRP A 228 2.91 2.81 -12.48
CA TRP A 228 3.70 1.66 -12.94
C TRP A 228 2.77 0.50 -13.31
N ARG A 229 3.31 -0.41 -14.11
CA ARG A 229 2.65 -1.62 -14.55
C ARG A 229 3.63 -2.78 -14.54
N HIS A 230 3.22 -3.89 -13.95
CA HIS A 230 3.98 -5.12 -13.92
C HIS A 230 3.12 -6.27 -14.49
N ARG A 231 3.74 -7.04 -15.39
CA ARG A 231 3.08 -8.15 -16.07
C ARG A 231 3.91 -9.41 -15.86
N GLY A 232 3.27 -10.51 -15.49
CA GLY A 232 3.90 -11.81 -15.29
C GLY A 232 3.03 -12.94 -15.82
N VAL A 233 3.67 -14.01 -16.24
CA VAL A 233 3.00 -15.25 -16.64
C VAL A 233 3.16 -16.25 -15.50
N ILE A 234 2.04 -16.83 -15.04
CA ILE A 234 2.03 -17.96 -14.12
C ILE A 234 1.64 -19.19 -14.95
N ALA A 235 2.58 -20.11 -15.14
CA ALA A 235 2.24 -21.42 -15.65
C ALA A 235 1.49 -22.18 -14.54
N ASP A 236 0.31 -22.71 -14.86
CA ASP A 236 -0.45 -23.52 -13.90
C ASP A 236 0.32 -24.83 -13.69
N SER A 237 1.03 -24.94 -12.56
CA SER A 237 1.78 -26.15 -12.17
C SER A 237 0.86 -27.29 -11.69
N ARG A 238 -0.42 -27.26 -12.01
CA ARG A 238 -1.37 -28.35 -11.76
C ARG A 238 -1.34 -29.37 -12.88
N GLY A 239 -0.23 -30.04 -13.05
CA GLY A 239 -0.16 -31.05 -14.13
C GLY A 239 1.12 -31.87 -14.13
N THR A 240 1.54 -32.38 -12.98
CA THR A 240 2.38 -33.60 -12.92
C THR A 240 2.29 -34.17 -11.50
N ALA A 241 1.24 -34.91 -11.24
CA ALA A 241 1.31 -36.02 -10.32
C ALA A 241 1.35 -37.30 -11.17
N PRO A 242 2.33 -38.19 -10.98
CA PRO A 242 2.37 -39.49 -11.65
C PRO A 242 1.25 -40.41 -11.17
#